data_0203fd730301f104ca977005121af6e7
#
_entry.id   0203fd730301f104ca977005121af6e7
#
_cell.length_a   1.000
_cell.length_b   1.000
_cell.length_c   1.000
_cell.angle_alpha   90.00
_cell.angle_beta   90.00
_cell.angle_gamma   90.00
#
_symmetry.space_group_name_H-M   'P 1'
#
loop_
_entity.id
_entity.type
_entity.pdbx_description
1 polymer ?
#
loop_
_entity_poly.entity_id
_entity_poly.type
_entity_poly.pdbx_seq_one_letter_code
_entity_poly.pdbx_strand_id
1 'polypeptide(L)'
;MCGIIGYTGSEKCVPILLDGLKTLEYRGYDSAGVAMQEGEKIDTVKAKGRLSILSEKLNGGEGHDAHCGIGHTRWATHGEPSDINSHPHTTDNLALVHNGIIENYAEIGEMLRGAGYHFVSETDTECAAKLLDMFYCQSHDPLDAILRACKVIRGSYAFGILFRDIPDTIFAVRKDSPLIVAKDKTGGLIASDIPAILRYTKEYYRLDEGIVARIRPDEICFFNDKKESVTQTPETVDWDVEQAQKGGYAHFMLKEIHEEPEAIRKTLEPRIVNGLPMFGIDRLDGDFLARFSGIHIVACGTAMHAGLIGKAIIEKLARIPVNVEIASEFRYRDPILLPNDLVILLSQSGETADTLAALRHAKAQGIYTLAIVNVIGSSVAREADSVLYTWAGPEIAVASTKAYSVQCSLLYLLALRLALVKGKMTEDEVRVICGHMLTKIPQAITEALALNDRIYDAASKLVAAEHVFYIGRDIDWALCTEASLKLKEISYIHSESYAAGELKHGTISLITEGTPVIALTTVSKVCEKTISGIREVKSRGAYVISVCSKELAGQYDIPCDEQIVIPQIDELLLPFPAVTILQLLAYHVSALKGLDVDKPRNLAKSVTVE
;
A
#
# COMPACT_ATOMS: atom_id res chain seq x y z
N MET A 1 -5.23 8.85 1.50
CA MET A 1 -4.70 8.90 2.89
C MET A 1 -3.92 10.18 3.12
N CYS A 2 -3.91 10.66 4.34
CA CYS A 2 -3.27 11.92 4.72
C CYS A 2 -1.88 11.70 5.32
N GLY A 3 -1.03 12.74 5.33
CA GLY A 3 0.28 12.74 5.99
C GLY A 3 0.27 13.68 7.20
N ILE A 4 0.74 13.20 8.35
CA ILE A 4 0.96 13.99 9.56
C ILE A 4 2.46 14.09 9.82
N ILE A 5 2.92 15.27 10.19
CA ILE A 5 4.23 15.55 10.76
C ILE A 5 4.06 16.55 11.92
N GLY A 6 4.84 16.43 12.96
CA GLY A 6 4.96 17.44 14.01
C GLY A 6 6.40 17.49 14.53
N TYR A 7 6.81 18.64 14.99
CA TYR A 7 8.12 18.86 15.57
C TYR A 7 8.05 19.86 16.73
N THR A 8 8.78 19.56 17.77
CA THR A 8 9.06 20.50 18.88
C THR A 8 10.51 20.35 19.33
N GLY A 9 11.28 21.44 19.34
CA GLY A 9 12.71 21.34 19.66
C GLY A 9 13.47 22.64 19.54
N SER A 10 14.79 22.52 19.33
CA SER A 10 15.71 23.65 19.24
C SER A 10 15.77 24.33 17.86
N GLU A 11 15.31 23.62 16.82
CA GLU A 11 15.33 24.12 15.44
C GLU A 11 14.01 24.79 15.08
N LYS A 12 14.00 25.62 14.01
CA LYS A 12 12.77 26.19 13.46
C LYS A 12 11.87 25.07 12.90
N CYS A 13 10.60 25.03 13.32
CA CYS A 13 9.72 23.92 12.97
C CYS A 13 9.28 23.93 11.49
N VAL A 14 9.10 25.09 10.85
CA VAL A 14 8.51 25.19 9.49
C VAL A 14 9.33 24.44 8.43
N PRO A 15 10.66 24.60 8.33
CA PRO A 15 11.46 23.81 7.39
C PRO A 15 11.36 22.30 7.62
N ILE A 16 11.30 21.87 8.88
CA ILE A 16 11.18 20.45 9.26
C ILE A 16 9.80 19.90 8.87
N LEU A 17 8.75 20.68 9.13
CA LEU A 17 7.38 20.32 8.73
C LEU A 17 7.26 20.21 7.22
N LEU A 18 7.77 21.18 6.45
CA LEU A 18 7.73 21.15 4.99
C LEU A 18 8.53 19.98 4.40
N ASP A 19 9.71 19.65 4.94
CA ASP A 19 10.50 18.50 4.51
C ASP A 19 9.79 17.18 4.79
N GLY A 20 9.23 17.02 5.99
CA GLY A 20 8.43 15.86 6.37
C GLY A 20 7.17 15.70 5.51
N LEU A 21 6.41 16.80 5.30
CA LEU A 21 5.23 16.77 4.43
C LEU A 21 5.57 16.44 2.98
N LYS A 22 6.72 16.91 2.48
CA LYS A 22 7.21 16.57 1.14
C LYS A 22 7.43 15.06 1.00
N THR A 23 7.99 14.45 2.02
CA THR A 23 8.22 13.01 2.06
C THR A 23 6.90 12.23 2.16
N LEU A 24 5.86 12.81 2.79
CA LEU A 24 4.53 12.21 2.96
C LEU A 24 3.54 12.56 1.85
N GLU A 25 3.91 13.36 0.84
CA GLU A 25 2.99 13.84 -0.20
C GLU A 25 2.37 12.70 -1.03
N TYR A 26 3.02 11.53 -1.10
CA TYR A 26 2.45 10.33 -1.73
C TYR A 26 1.19 9.80 -0.99
N ARG A 27 0.97 10.24 0.25
CA ARG A 27 -0.22 9.89 1.04
C ARG A 27 -1.41 10.81 0.78
N GLY A 28 -1.17 12.08 0.41
CA GLY A 28 -2.22 13.05 0.15
C GLY A 28 -1.65 14.33 -0.44
N TYR A 29 -2.34 14.91 -1.42
CA TYR A 29 -1.86 16.08 -2.16
C TYR A 29 -2.98 17.03 -2.60
N ASP A 30 -4.20 16.85 -2.06
CA ASP A 30 -5.37 17.68 -2.40
C ASP A 30 -5.31 19.05 -1.72
N SER A 31 -4.72 19.09 -0.55
CA SER A 31 -4.43 20.30 0.19
C SER A 31 -3.37 20.04 1.28
N ALA A 32 -2.77 21.09 1.79
CA ALA A 32 -1.79 21.00 2.87
C ALA A 32 -1.93 22.20 3.83
N GLY A 33 -1.41 22.04 5.04
CA GLY A 33 -1.34 23.15 5.99
C GLY A 33 -0.48 22.83 7.21
N VAL A 34 -0.11 23.87 7.92
CA VAL A 34 0.68 23.82 9.17
C VAL A 34 0.05 24.72 10.23
N ALA A 35 0.20 24.32 11.49
CA ALA A 35 0.02 25.19 12.65
C ALA A 35 1.38 25.33 13.36
N MET A 36 1.74 26.56 13.68
CA MET A 36 3.00 26.95 14.32
C MET A 36 2.67 27.60 15.65
N GLN A 37 3.39 27.23 16.71
CA GLN A 37 3.17 27.78 18.05
C GLN A 37 4.38 28.61 18.51
N GLU A 38 4.11 29.84 18.90
CA GLU A 38 5.06 30.75 19.56
C GLU A 38 4.45 31.23 20.87
N GLY A 39 4.94 30.71 22.00
CA GLY A 39 4.32 30.91 23.28
C GLY A 39 2.86 30.46 23.28
N GLU A 40 1.95 31.35 23.66
CA GLU A 40 0.49 31.06 23.64
C GLU A 40 -0.19 31.37 22.31
N LYS A 41 0.53 31.73 21.26
CA LYS A 41 -0.01 32.02 19.93
C LYS A 41 0.13 30.82 19.01
N ILE A 42 -0.95 30.42 18.37
CA ILE A 42 -0.96 29.42 17.30
C ILE A 42 -1.35 30.11 15.99
N ASP A 43 -0.41 30.15 15.05
CA ASP A 43 -0.63 30.64 13.69
C ASP A 43 -0.81 29.47 12.73
N THR A 44 -1.79 29.57 11.81
CA THR A 44 -2.12 28.50 10.88
C THR A 44 -2.06 29.01 9.44
N VAL A 45 -1.36 28.28 8.57
CA VAL A 45 -1.30 28.56 7.13
C VAL A 45 -1.76 27.32 6.37
N LYS A 46 -2.71 27.50 5.45
CA LYS A 46 -3.34 26.42 4.66
C LYS A 46 -3.31 26.74 3.19
N ALA A 47 -3.29 25.71 2.36
CA ALA A 47 -3.32 25.82 0.90
C ALA A 47 -4.04 24.65 0.26
N LYS A 48 -5.00 24.94 -0.64
CA LYS A 48 -5.55 23.98 -1.59
C LYS A 48 -4.47 23.61 -2.61
N GLY A 49 -4.35 22.32 -2.98
CA GLY A 49 -3.44 21.80 -3.99
C GLY A 49 -2.15 21.24 -3.39
N ARG A 50 -1.13 21.12 -4.24
CA ARG A 50 0.16 20.51 -3.93
C ARG A 50 0.90 21.28 -2.82
N LEU A 51 1.79 20.57 -2.12
CA LEU A 51 2.61 21.13 -1.04
C LEU A 51 3.46 22.35 -1.48
N SER A 52 3.83 22.43 -2.75
CA SER A 52 4.56 23.59 -3.29
C SER A 52 3.83 24.92 -3.05
N ILE A 53 2.49 24.93 -3.16
CA ILE A 53 1.68 26.12 -2.92
C ILE A 53 1.74 26.55 -1.44
N LEU A 54 1.69 25.58 -0.52
CA LEU A 54 1.88 25.87 0.91
C LEU A 54 3.30 26.39 1.20
N SER A 55 4.32 25.79 0.58
CA SER A 55 5.71 26.21 0.73
C SER A 55 5.93 27.64 0.23
N GLU A 56 5.30 28.03 -0.89
CA GLU A 56 5.32 29.40 -1.38
C GLU A 56 4.64 30.38 -0.42
N LYS A 57 3.46 30.03 0.13
CA LYS A 57 2.77 30.86 1.15
C LYS A 57 3.61 31.05 2.43
N LEU A 58 4.44 30.09 2.78
CA LEU A 58 5.34 30.11 3.94
C LEU A 58 6.74 30.63 3.62
N ASN A 59 6.98 31.09 2.37
CA ASN A 59 8.30 31.50 1.91
C ASN A 59 9.41 30.47 2.23
N GLY A 60 9.11 29.17 2.08
CA GLY A 60 10.03 28.08 2.43
C GLY A 60 10.40 27.99 3.92
N GLY A 61 9.71 28.73 4.79
CA GLY A 61 9.98 28.84 6.23
C GLY A 61 10.75 30.10 6.63
N GLU A 62 11.13 30.94 5.68
CA GLU A 62 11.80 32.21 6.00
C GLU A 62 10.84 33.20 6.71
N GLY A 63 11.31 33.81 7.78
CA GLY A 63 10.53 34.76 8.58
C GLY A 63 9.63 34.11 9.64
N HIS A 64 9.67 32.78 9.79
CA HIS A 64 8.98 32.06 10.87
C HIS A 64 10.00 31.58 11.92
N ASP A 65 9.82 32.00 13.18
CA ASP A 65 10.74 31.67 14.28
C ASP A 65 10.17 30.61 15.25
N ALA A 66 8.99 30.05 14.95
CA ALA A 66 8.36 29.01 15.77
C ALA A 66 9.23 27.74 15.86
N HIS A 67 9.32 27.16 17.04
CA HIS A 67 10.08 25.94 17.35
C HIS A 67 9.17 24.72 17.60
N CYS A 68 7.87 24.94 17.67
CA CYS A 68 6.86 23.90 17.83
C CYS A 68 5.77 24.03 16.75
N GLY A 69 5.38 22.92 16.15
CA GLY A 69 4.33 22.94 15.14
C GLY A 69 3.89 21.57 14.68
N ILE A 70 2.73 21.54 14.02
CA ILE A 70 2.15 20.35 13.38
C ILE A 70 1.78 20.67 11.94
N GLY A 71 1.91 19.70 11.07
CA GLY A 71 1.62 19.84 9.64
C GLY A 71 0.88 18.63 9.08
N HIS A 72 0.18 18.87 7.97
CA HIS A 72 -0.69 17.88 7.35
C HIS A 72 -0.74 18.02 5.84
N THR A 73 -0.74 16.87 5.12
CA THR A 73 -1.15 16.77 3.71
C THR A 73 -2.42 15.96 3.64
N ARG A 74 -3.44 16.52 2.96
CA ARG A 74 -4.80 15.97 2.97
C ARG A 74 -5.10 15.19 1.70
N TRP A 75 -5.72 14.05 1.90
CA TRP A 75 -6.55 13.33 0.94
C TRP A 75 -8.01 13.55 1.35
N ALA A 76 -8.79 14.23 0.52
CA ALA A 76 -10.16 14.62 0.87
C ALA A 76 -11.09 13.41 0.95
N THR A 77 -11.70 13.19 2.12
CA THR A 77 -12.77 12.21 2.38
C THR A 77 -14.10 12.91 2.66
N HIS A 78 -14.10 13.96 3.50
CA HIS A 78 -15.24 14.78 3.87
C HIS A 78 -14.98 16.23 3.52
N GLY A 79 -15.86 16.86 2.72
CA GLY A 79 -15.71 18.21 2.21
C GLY A 79 -14.69 18.31 1.06
N GLU A 80 -15.02 19.14 0.04
CA GLU A 80 -14.14 19.34 -1.12
C GLU A 80 -12.77 19.94 -0.75
N PRO A 81 -11.72 19.74 -1.57
CA PRO A 81 -10.44 20.40 -1.37
C PRO A 81 -10.57 21.94 -1.40
N SER A 82 -10.29 22.57 -0.27
CA SER A 82 -10.32 24.04 -0.09
C SER A 82 -9.40 24.43 1.06
N ASP A 83 -9.02 25.71 1.16
CA ASP A 83 -8.23 26.20 2.29
C ASP A 83 -9.00 26.02 3.61
N ILE A 84 -10.33 26.16 3.61
CA ILE A 84 -11.20 26.02 4.80
C ILE A 84 -11.19 24.55 5.29
N ASN A 85 -11.38 23.62 4.36
CA ASN A 85 -11.45 22.18 4.66
C ASN A 85 -10.06 21.53 4.86
N SER A 86 -8.97 22.30 4.67
CA SER A 86 -7.60 21.81 4.93
C SER A 86 -7.31 21.75 6.43
N HIS A 87 -6.48 20.81 6.82
CA HIS A 87 -5.92 20.76 8.18
C HIS A 87 -4.70 21.70 8.30
N PRO A 88 -4.37 22.13 9.53
CA PRO A 88 -5.01 21.90 10.83
C PRO A 88 -6.34 22.60 11.00
N HIS A 89 -7.25 22.03 11.82
CA HIS A 89 -8.42 22.74 12.32
C HIS A 89 -8.11 23.34 13.68
N THR A 90 -8.55 24.58 13.90
CA THR A 90 -8.24 25.36 15.10
C THR A 90 -9.50 25.77 15.85
N THR A 91 -9.40 25.84 17.16
CA THR A 91 -10.34 26.48 18.07
C THR A 91 -9.65 27.61 18.84
N ASP A 92 -10.33 28.19 19.83
CA ASP A 92 -9.71 29.18 20.68
C ASP A 92 -8.57 28.62 21.54
N ASN A 93 -8.57 27.31 21.84
CA ASN A 93 -7.64 26.68 22.76
C ASN A 93 -6.64 25.72 22.12
N LEU A 94 -6.93 25.23 20.91
CA LEU A 94 -6.07 24.19 20.32
C LEU A 94 -6.03 24.22 18.78
N ALA A 95 -5.02 23.53 18.23
CA ALA A 95 -4.95 23.14 16.83
C ALA A 95 -4.82 21.62 16.71
N LEU A 96 -5.52 21.04 15.72
CA LEU A 96 -5.61 19.59 15.49
C LEU A 96 -5.31 19.24 14.02
N VAL A 97 -4.45 18.25 13.82
CA VAL A 97 -4.35 17.49 12.56
C VAL A 97 -4.86 16.08 12.76
N HIS A 98 -5.50 15.52 11.73
CA HIS A 98 -6.17 14.23 11.79
C HIS A 98 -5.98 13.40 10.53
N ASN A 99 -5.62 12.14 10.69
CA ASN A 99 -5.73 11.08 9.70
C ASN A 99 -6.78 10.08 10.19
N GLY A 100 -7.75 9.75 9.37
CA GLY A 100 -8.82 8.82 9.71
C GLY A 100 -10.19 9.31 9.26
N ILE A 101 -11.23 8.65 9.76
CA ILE A 101 -12.64 9.03 9.57
C ILE A 101 -13.36 8.90 10.92
N ILE A 102 -14.06 9.95 11.31
CA ILE A 102 -14.93 9.95 12.49
C ILE A 102 -16.35 9.62 12.04
N GLU A 103 -16.74 8.37 12.17
CA GLU A 103 -18.01 7.83 11.66
C GLU A 103 -19.24 8.51 12.27
N ASN A 104 -19.15 8.88 13.55
CA ASN A 104 -20.26 9.54 14.27
C ASN A 104 -20.14 11.07 14.28
N TYR A 105 -19.43 11.68 13.31
CA TYR A 105 -19.23 13.14 13.25
C TYR A 105 -20.56 13.93 13.21
N ALA A 106 -21.60 13.38 12.57
CA ALA A 106 -22.90 14.03 12.50
C ALA A 106 -23.56 14.14 13.89
N GLU A 107 -23.54 13.04 14.67
CA GLU A 107 -24.07 13.00 16.04
C GLU A 107 -23.29 13.97 16.96
N ILE A 108 -21.95 13.95 16.86
CA ILE A 108 -21.07 14.87 17.61
C ILE A 108 -21.35 16.32 17.20
N GLY A 109 -21.51 16.58 15.90
CA GLY A 109 -21.80 17.91 15.36
C GLY A 109 -23.14 18.48 15.87
N GLU A 110 -24.18 17.65 15.96
CA GLU A 110 -25.47 18.06 16.53
C GLU A 110 -25.34 18.40 18.03
N MET A 111 -24.67 17.57 18.79
CA MET A 111 -24.40 17.82 20.22
C MET A 111 -23.64 19.13 20.42
N LEU A 112 -22.58 19.38 19.61
CA LEU A 112 -21.76 20.58 19.71
C LEU A 112 -22.51 21.85 19.30
N ARG A 113 -23.36 21.78 18.26
CA ARG A 113 -24.27 22.91 17.89
C ARG A 113 -25.24 23.23 19.01
N GLY A 114 -25.80 22.20 19.67
CA GLY A 114 -26.62 22.36 20.86
C GLY A 114 -25.88 23.02 22.03
N ALA A 115 -24.56 22.85 22.12
CA ALA A 115 -23.67 23.51 23.09
C ALA A 115 -23.16 24.90 22.64
N GLY A 116 -23.59 25.41 21.49
CA GLY A 116 -23.26 26.75 20.99
C GLY A 116 -22.03 26.81 20.07
N TYR A 117 -21.46 25.67 19.64
CA TYR A 117 -20.35 25.64 18.69
C TYR A 117 -20.82 25.87 17.26
N HIS A 118 -20.12 26.74 16.53
CA HIS A 118 -20.35 27.02 15.10
C HIS A 118 -19.31 26.33 14.25
N PHE A 119 -19.69 25.71 13.14
CA PHE A 119 -18.82 25.03 12.20
C PHE A 119 -18.57 25.90 10.95
N VAL A 120 -17.32 25.92 10.49
CA VAL A 120 -16.90 26.68 9.30
C VAL A 120 -16.48 25.76 8.16
N SER A 121 -16.12 24.51 8.44
CA SER A 121 -15.75 23.50 7.45
C SER A 121 -16.78 22.38 7.35
N GLU A 122 -16.64 21.56 6.32
CA GLU A 122 -17.46 20.37 6.09
C GLU A 122 -16.76 19.10 6.55
N THR A 123 -15.67 19.23 7.35
CA THR A 123 -14.84 18.09 7.73
C THR A 123 -15.31 17.48 9.07
N ASP A 124 -15.18 16.17 9.17
CA ASP A 124 -15.32 15.42 10.41
C ASP A 124 -14.26 15.84 11.46
N THR A 125 -13.10 16.29 10.98
CA THR A 125 -11.98 16.74 11.84
C THR A 125 -12.33 18.00 12.63
N GLU A 126 -13.10 18.93 12.09
CA GLU A 126 -13.56 20.09 12.84
C GLU A 126 -14.45 19.67 14.02
N CYS A 127 -15.25 18.60 13.85
CA CYS A 127 -16.03 18.02 14.96
C CYS A 127 -15.11 17.50 16.06
N ALA A 128 -14.03 16.80 15.71
CA ALA A 128 -13.05 16.34 16.69
C ALA A 128 -12.36 17.49 17.42
N ALA A 129 -11.92 18.53 16.68
CA ALA A 129 -11.26 19.69 17.28
C ALA A 129 -12.18 20.39 18.30
N LYS A 130 -13.46 20.60 17.94
CA LYS A 130 -14.45 21.23 18.83
C LYS A 130 -14.87 20.34 20.00
N LEU A 131 -14.89 19.02 19.81
CA LEU A 131 -15.15 18.08 20.90
C LEU A 131 -14.02 18.10 21.93
N LEU A 132 -12.79 18.10 21.48
CA LEU A 132 -11.59 18.24 22.31
C LEU A 132 -11.60 19.58 23.06
N ASP A 133 -11.90 20.67 22.38
CA ASP A 133 -12.01 22.01 22.95
C ASP A 133 -13.08 22.07 24.05
N MET A 134 -14.25 21.50 23.80
CA MET A 134 -15.34 21.43 24.80
C MET A 134 -14.89 20.71 26.08
N PHE A 135 -14.19 19.58 25.94
CA PHE A 135 -13.69 18.85 27.11
C PHE A 135 -12.53 19.58 27.79
N TYR A 136 -11.69 20.25 27.00
CA TYR A 136 -10.58 21.03 27.53
C TYR A 136 -11.07 22.24 28.32
N CYS A 137 -12.07 22.97 27.86
CA CYS A 137 -12.70 24.07 28.60
C CYS A 137 -13.28 23.63 29.96
N GLN A 138 -13.66 22.34 30.10
CA GLN A 138 -14.18 21.81 31.35
C GLN A 138 -13.11 21.38 32.36
N SER A 139 -11.99 20.84 31.87
CA SER A 139 -10.98 20.19 32.71
C SER A 139 -9.68 21.00 32.86
N HIS A 140 -9.35 21.80 31.86
CA HIS A 140 -8.02 22.43 31.69
C HIS A 140 -6.87 21.42 31.77
N ASP A 141 -7.15 20.14 31.43
CA ASP A 141 -6.20 19.04 31.42
C ASP A 141 -6.23 18.38 30.03
N PRO A 142 -5.12 18.49 29.22
CA PRO A 142 -5.06 17.90 27.89
C PRO A 142 -5.30 16.40 27.87
N LEU A 143 -4.75 15.66 28.83
CA LEU A 143 -4.92 14.21 28.89
C LEU A 143 -6.40 13.85 29.14
N ASP A 144 -7.08 14.59 30.02
CA ASP A 144 -8.51 14.41 30.25
C ASP A 144 -9.33 14.68 29.01
N ALA A 145 -9.08 15.80 28.36
CA ALA A 145 -9.82 16.20 27.16
C ALA A 145 -9.64 15.17 26.04
N ILE A 146 -8.39 14.72 25.78
CA ILE A 146 -8.07 13.73 24.75
C ILE A 146 -8.73 12.39 25.06
N LEU A 147 -8.58 11.86 26.28
CA LEU A 147 -9.13 10.56 26.66
C LEU A 147 -10.66 10.56 26.64
N ARG A 148 -11.31 11.66 27.03
CA ARG A 148 -12.78 11.80 26.94
C ARG A 148 -13.24 11.86 25.49
N ALA A 149 -12.56 12.60 24.62
CA ALA A 149 -12.87 12.66 23.19
C ALA A 149 -12.72 11.29 22.55
N CYS A 150 -11.64 10.57 22.82
CA CYS A 150 -11.41 9.21 22.32
C CYS A 150 -12.51 8.20 22.72
N LYS A 151 -13.17 8.37 23.87
CA LYS A 151 -14.29 7.53 24.30
C LYS A 151 -15.59 7.83 23.55
N VAL A 152 -15.77 9.04 23.05
CA VAL A 152 -16.97 9.48 22.32
C VAL A 152 -16.84 9.18 20.83
N ILE A 153 -15.63 9.33 20.26
CA ILE A 153 -15.37 9.16 18.84
C ILE A 153 -15.48 7.68 18.44
N ARG A 154 -16.28 7.41 17.40
CA ARG A 154 -16.31 6.12 16.68
C ARG A 154 -15.60 6.28 15.34
N GLY A 155 -14.87 5.23 14.92
CA GLY A 155 -14.08 5.21 13.69
C GLY A 155 -12.59 5.21 13.97
N SER A 156 -11.79 5.51 12.93
CA SER A 156 -10.33 5.52 12.95
C SER A 156 -9.79 6.94 13.10
N TYR A 157 -8.71 7.11 13.85
CA TYR A 157 -8.03 8.40 13.98
C TYR A 157 -6.54 8.27 14.32
N ALA A 158 -5.76 9.23 13.85
CA ALA A 158 -4.46 9.61 14.37
C ALA A 158 -4.45 11.13 14.52
N PHE A 159 -4.26 11.62 15.74
CA PHE A 159 -4.28 13.04 16.06
C PHE A 159 -2.90 13.55 16.43
N GLY A 160 -2.53 14.73 15.90
CA GLY A 160 -1.47 15.60 16.42
C GLY A 160 -2.11 16.89 16.92
N ILE A 161 -1.87 17.27 18.17
CA ILE A 161 -2.60 18.32 18.87
C ILE A 161 -1.64 19.29 19.52
N LEU A 162 -1.86 20.60 19.35
CA LEU A 162 -1.25 21.69 20.09
C LEU A 162 -2.31 22.34 20.98
N PHE A 163 -1.99 22.58 22.25
CA PHE A 163 -2.80 23.40 23.14
C PHE A 163 -2.13 24.77 23.31
N ARG A 164 -2.91 25.84 23.20
CA ARG A 164 -2.41 27.22 23.18
C ARG A 164 -1.62 27.59 24.44
N ASP A 165 -2.14 27.23 25.59
CA ASP A 165 -1.57 27.53 26.92
C ASP A 165 -0.51 26.52 27.38
N ILE A 166 -0.13 25.57 26.52
CA ILE A 166 0.93 24.58 26.78
C ILE A 166 1.96 24.64 25.66
N PRO A 167 2.81 25.67 25.65
CA PRO A 167 3.82 25.85 24.60
C PRO A 167 4.82 24.70 24.55
N ASP A 168 5.47 24.58 23.38
CA ASP A 168 6.51 23.60 23.10
C ASP A 168 6.11 22.13 23.35
N THR A 169 4.82 21.85 23.29
CA THR A 169 4.28 20.51 23.60
C THR A 169 3.34 20.04 22.51
N ILE A 170 3.61 18.87 21.95
CA ILE A 170 2.72 18.16 21.03
C ILE A 170 2.10 16.99 21.79
N PHE A 171 0.78 16.80 21.65
CA PHE A 171 0.10 15.59 22.08
C PHE A 171 -0.26 14.75 20.86
N ALA A 172 -0.13 13.42 21.01
CA ALA A 172 -0.46 12.47 19.94
C ALA A 172 -1.23 11.28 20.50
N VAL A 173 -2.23 10.84 19.74
CA VAL A 173 -3.05 9.65 20.06
C VAL A 173 -3.57 9.02 18.78
N ARG A 174 -3.76 7.70 18.77
CA ARG A 174 -4.27 7.00 17.60
C ARG A 174 -5.24 5.87 17.94
N LYS A 175 -6.05 5.53 16.93
CA LYS A 175 -6.82 4.30 16.82
C LYS A 175 -6.94 3.92 15.34
N ASP A 176 -6.53 2.70 14.99
CA ASP A 176 -6.52 2.12 13.63
C ASP A 176 -5.62 2.88 12.60
N SER A 177 -5.56 4.21 12.61
CA SER A 177 -4.68 4.99 11.73
C SER A 177 -3.23 5.04 12.25
N PRO A 178 -2.19 4.90 11.38
CA PRO A 178 -0.80 4.85 11.83
C PRO A 178 -0.29 6.21 12.35
N LEU A 179 0.45 6.16 13.46
CA LEU A 179 1.18 7.31 14.01
C LEU A 179 2.40 6.81 14.80
N ILE A 180 3.54 7.44 14.57
CA ILE A 180 4.80 7.16 15.25
C ILE A 180 5.29 8.42 15.96
N VAL A 181 6.05 8.19 17.02
CA VAL A 181 6.72 9.23 17.81
C VAL A 181 8.20 8.97 17.78
N ALA A 182 9.02 9.99 17.62
CA ALA A 182 10.46 9.85 17.56
C ALA A 182 11.14 11.01 18.28
N LYS A 183 12.42 10.84 18.60
CA LYS A 183 13.27 11.89 19.17
C LYS A 183 14.63 11.84 18.51
N ASP A 184 15.16 13.01 18.20
CA ASP A 184 16.54 13.17 17.81
C ASP A 184 17.30 14.08 18.78
N LYS A 185 18.48 14.58 18.38
CA LYS A 185 19.29 15.49 19.19
C LYS A 185 18.69 16.89 19.29
N THR A 186 17.81 17.27 18.38
CA THR A 186 17.24 18.62 18.26
C THR A 186 15.86 18.74 18.90
N GLY A 187 15.14 17.62 19.07
CA GLY A 187 13.80 17.63 19.64
C GLY A 187 13.00 16.36 19.43
N GLY A 188 11.69 16.48 19.64
CA GLY A 188 10.72 15.43 19.45
C GLY A 188 9.93 15.58 18.15
N LEU A 189 9.55 14.45 17.55
CA LEU A 189 8.80 14.38 16.31
C LEU A 189 7.59 13.46 16.44
N ILE A 190 6.55 13.75 15.67
CA ILE A 190 5.49 12.80 15.34
C ILE A 190 5.39 12.68 13.82
N ALA A 191 5.06 11.51 13.31
CA ALA A 191 4.80 11.31 11.89
C ALA A 191 3.79 10.17 11.65
N SER A 192 3.07 10.26 10.56
CA SER A 192 2.18 9.18 10.14
C SER A 192 2.90 8.04 9.40
N ASP A 193 4.17 8.25 9.00
CA ASP A 193 4.99 7.21 8.36
C ASP A 193 6.48 7.45 8.60
N ILE A 194 7.23 6.35 8.60
CA ILE A 194 8.67 6.28 8.86
C ILE A 194 9.52 7.17 7.92
N PRO A 195 9.27 7.23 6.59
CA PRO A 195 10.08 8.06 5.70
C PRO A 195 10.23 9.52 6.14
N ALA A 196 9.24 10.08 6.83
CA ALA A 196 9.26 11.47 7.27
C ALA A 196 10.27 11.75 8.41
N ILE A 197 10.66 10.74 9.18
CA ILE A 197 11.59 10.88 10.32
C ILE A 197 12.99 10.39 10.04
N LEU A 198 13.20 9.58 8.98
CA LEU A 198 14.48 8.90 8.72
C LEU A 198 15.69 9.82 8.60
N ARG A 199 15.47 11.07 8.15
CA ARG A 199 16.53 12.08 8.06
C ARG A 199 17.04 12.51 9.43
N TYR A 200 16.21 12.38 10.46
CA TYR A 200 16.47 12.84 11.82
C TYR A 200 16.90 11.69 12.73
N THR A 201 16.22 10.56 12.65
CA THR A 201 16.48 9.38 13.49
C THR A 201 16.01 8.09 12.84
N LYS A 202 16.68 6.97 13.19
CA LYS A 202 16.24 5.60 12.86
C LYS A 202 15.47 4.94 14.00
N GLU A 203 15.48 5.54 15.20
CA GLU A 203 14.71 5.04 16.35
C GLU A 203 13.37 5.77 16.45
N TYR A 204 12.31 5.03 16.67
CA TYR A 204 10.96 5.55 16.83
C TYR A 204 10.12 4.67 17.76
N TYR A 205 9.08 5.25 18.32
CA TYR A 205 8.04 4.55 19.05
C TYR A 205 6.80 4.49 18.16
N ARG A 206 6.32 3.29 17.90
CA ARG A 206 5.00 3.12 17.29
C ARG A 206 3.97 3.32 18.39
N LEU A 207 3.17 4.34 18.28
CA LEU A 207 2.16 4.66 19.30
C LEU A 207 1.09 3.57 19.33
N ASP A 208 0.91 2.93 20.49
CA ASP A 208 -0.12 1.92 20.70
C ASP A 208 -1.51 2.57 20.81
N GLU A 209 -2.56 1.79 20.51
CA GLU A 209 -3.94 2.27 20.62
C GLU A 209 -4.32 2.60 22.05
N GLY A 210 -5.01 3.72 22.23
CA GLY A 210 -5.44 4.17 23.56
C GLY A 210 -4.32 4.79 24.41
N ILE A 211 -3.09 4.83 23.89
CA ILE A 211 -1.98 5.54 24.55
C ILE A 211 -1.88 6.95 24.02
N VAL A 212 -1.78 7.92 24.92
CA VAL A 212 -1.52 9.33 24.61
C VAL A 212 -0.03 9.61 24.80
N ALA A 213 0.63 10.08 23.76
CA ALA A 213 2.00 10.59 23.86
C ALA A 213 1.97 12.09 24.11
N ARG A 214 2.82 12.55 25.04
CA ARG A 214 3.20 13.96 25.24
C ARG A 214 4.65 14.11 24.81
N ILE A 215 4.89 14.96 23.84
CA ILE A 215 6.19 15.19 23.23
C ILE A 215 6.63 16.62 23.54
N ARG A 216 7.78 16.77 24.18
CA ARG A 216 8.48 18.02 24.45
C ARG A 216 9.87 18.00 23.82
N PRO A 217 10.57 19.14 23.74
CA PRO A 217 11.92 19.20 23.18
C PRO A 217 12.91 18.20 23.81
N ASP A 218 12.79 17.97 25.08
CA ASP A 218 13.72 17.17 25.89
C ASP A 218 13.17 15.80 26.32
N GLU A 219 11.85 15.58 26.30
CA GLU A 219 11.24 14.34 26.77
C GLU A 219 10.07 13.84 25.91
N ILE A 220 9.84 12.54 25.94
CA ILE A 220 8.63 11.87 25.45
C ILE A 220 8.04 11.07 26.61
N CYS A 221 6.77 11.29 26.91
CA CYS A 221 6.03 10.54 27.93
C CYS A 221 4.79 9.90 27.30
N PHE A 222 4.47 8.68 27.73
CA PHE A 222 3.29 7.95 27.31
C PHE A 222 2.35 7.74 28.47
N PHE A 223 1.05 7.86 28.22
CA PHE A 223 0.01 7.75 29.24
C PHE A 223 -1.10 6.81 28.77
N ASN A 224 -1.56 5.94 29.66
CA ASN A 224 -2.71 5.06 29.43
C ASN A 224 -4.05 5.80 29.66
N ASP A 225 -5.15 5.08 29.48
CA ASP A 225 -6.53 5.58 29.69
C ASP A 225 -6.86 6.04 31.12
N LYS A 226 -6.01 5.68 32.10
CA LYS A 226 -6.07 6.13 33.49
C LYS A 226 -5.15 7.30 33.79
N LYS A 227 -4.50 7.86 32.79
CA LYS A 227 -3.47 8.91 32.90
C LYS A 227 -2.19 8.47 33.66
N GLU A 228 -1.95 7.17 33.77
CA GLU A 228 -0.75 6.63 34.37
C GLU A 228 0.36 6.60 33.31
N SER A 229 1.59 6.97 33.72
CA SER A 229 2.75 6.87 32.84
C SER A 229 3.07 5.41 32.52
N VAL A 230 3.25 5.10 31.23
CA VAL A 230 3.61 3.78 30.73
C VAL A 230 4.88 3.86 29.89
N THR A 231 5.62 2.75 29.83
CA THR A 231 6.84 2.65 29.00
C THR A 231 6.50 1.97 27.69
N GLN A 232 6.96 2.56 26.57
CA GLN A 232 6.94 1.91 25.26
C GLN A 232 8.36 1.53 24.84
N THR A 233 8.49 0.46 24.06
CA THR A 233 9.78 0.01 23.53
C THR A 233 10.04 0.66 22.18
N PRO A 234 11.22 1.30 21.96
CA PRO A 234 11.55 1.85 20.66
C PRO A 234 11.80 0.72 19.63
N GLU A 235 11.46 1.00 18.39
CA GLU A 235 11.78 0.21 17.22
C GLU A 235 12.89 0.91 16.42
N THR A 236 13.66 0.13 15.65
CA THR A 236 14.72 0.66 14.78
C THR A 236 14.44 0.34 13.32
N VAL A 237 14.69 1.28 12.45
CA VAL A 237 14.55 1.12 10.99
C VAL A 237 15.84 0.55 10.40
N ASP A 238 15.73 -0.56 9.65
CA ASP A 238 16.87 -1.26 9.04
C ASP A 238 17.32 -0.68 7.69
N TRP A 239 16.54 0.21 7.06
CA TRP A 239 16.83 0.79 5.76
C TRP A 239 17.21 2.27 5.81
N ASP A 240 17.95 2.75 4.79
CA ASP A 240 18.54 4.07 4.74
C ASP A 240 17.71 5.07 3.91
N VAL A 241 17.96 6.37 4.15
CA VAL A 241 17.35 7.49 3.38
C VAL A 241 17.60 7.33 1.88
N GLU A 242 18.75 6.80 1.45
CA GLU A 242 19.09 6.57 0.05
C GLU A 242 18.14 5.59 -0.63
N GLN A 243 17.66 4.58 0.10
CA GLN A 243 16.69 3.60 -0.44
C GLN A 243 15.32 4.24 -0.67
N ALA A 244 14.98 5.30 0.05
CA ALA A 244 13.77 6.10 -0.14
C ALA A 244 13.94 7.22 -1.18
N GLN A 245 15.05 7.27 -1.94
CA GLN A 245 15.32 8.23 -3.01
C GLN A 245 15.22 7.57 -4.39
N LYS A 246 15.05 8.38 -5.44
CA LYS A 246 14.91 7.88 -6.83
C LYS A 246 16.16 7.21 -7.39
N GLY A 247 17.35 7.43 -6.80
CA GLY A 247 18.59 6.76 -7.21
C GLY A 247 18.98 6.95 -8.69
N GLY A 248 18.67 8.13 -9.27
CA GLY A 248 18.96 8.45 -10.67
C GLY A 248 17.85 8.07 -11.67
N TYR A 249 16.82 7.37 -11.25
CA TYR A 249 15.64 7.07 -12.08
C TYR A 249 14.71 8.29 -12.21
N ALA A 250 14.01 8.38 -13.33
CA ALA A 250 13.04 9.47 -13.56
C ALA A 250 11.87 9.41 -12.54
N HIS A 251 11.41 8.20 -12.21
CA HIS A 251 10.28 7.94 -11.32
C HIS A 251 10.60 6.83 -10.32
N PHE A 252 9.93 6.85 -9.14
CA PHE A 252 10.04 5.76 -8.17
C PHE A 252 9.54 4.44 -8.73
N MET A 253 8.43 4.43 -9.46
CA MET A 253 7.90 3.22 -10.08
C MET A 253 8.94 2.54 -10.98
N LEU A 254 9.66 3.30 -11.81
CA LEU A 254 10.70 2.74 -12.66
C LEU A 254 11.84 2.13 -11.84
N LYS A 255 12.30 2.82 -10.79
CA LYS A 255 13.29 2.30 -9.85
C LYS A 255 12.81 0.98 -9.23
N GLU A 256 11.57 0.96 -8.72
CA GLU A 256 10.98 -0.18 -8.03
C GLU A 256 10.82 -1.40 -8.94
N ILE A 257 10.48 -1.20 -10.22
CA ILE A 257 10.50 -2.26 -11.23
C ILE A 257 11.93 -2.82 -11.42
N HIS A 258 12.95 -1.96 -11.47
CA HIS A 258 14.35 -2.40 -11.57
C HIS A 258 14.89 -3.06 -10.30
N GLU A 259 14.29 -2.83 -9.16
CA GLU A 259 14.63 -3.47 -7.88
C GLU A 259 14.02 -4.88 -7.72
N GLU A 260 13.10 -5.31 -8.57
CA GLU A 260 12.42 -6.62 -8.45
C GLU A 260 13.38 -7.82 -8.35
N PRO A 261 14.47 -7.93 -9.17
CA PRO A 261 15.40 -9.05 -9.07
C PRO A 261 16.02 -9.20 -7.68
N GLU A 262 16.43 -8.08 -7.10
CA GLU A 262 17.07 -8.07 -5.79
C GLU A 262 16.06 -8.24 -4.66
N ALA A 263 14.89 -7.61 -4.78
CA ALA A 263 13.80 -7.75 -3.80
C ALA A 263 13.34 -9.21 -3.67
N ILE A 264 13.19 -9.92 -4.80
CA ILE A 264 12.84 -11.34 -4.82
C ILE A 264 13.94 -12.17 -4.16
N ARG A 265 15.22 -11.91 -4.47
CA ARG A 265 16.35 -12.62 -3.86
C ARG A 265 16.34 -12.44 -2.34
N LYS A 266 16.25 -11.21 -1.84
CA LYS A 266 16.19 -10.91 -0.39
C LYS A 266 15.02 -11.58 0.31
N THR A 267 13.90 -11.69 -0.37
CA THR A 267 12.70 -12.33 0.15
C THR A 267 12.87 -13.85 0.29
N LEU A 268 13.50 -14.49 -0.70
CA LEU A 268 13.58 -15.95 -0.79
C LEU A 268 14.80 -16.55 -0.12
N GLU A 269 15.98 -15.91 -0.25
CA GLU A 269 17.26 -16.49 0.17
C GLU A 269 17.27 -16.95 1.64
N PRO A 270 16.76 -16.18 2.62
CA PRO A 270 16.75 -16.60 4.01
C PRO A 270 15.79 -17.77 4.30
N ARG A 271 14.87 -18.06 3.38
CA ARG A 271 13.84 -19.10 3.51
C ARG A 271 14.09 -20.34 2.68
N ILE A 272 15.20 -20.38 1.93
CA ILE A 272 15.62 -21.56 1.18
C ILE A 272 16.88 -22.11 1.84
N VAL A 273 16.69 -23.10 2.71
CA VAL A 273 17.77 -23.74 3.48
C VAL A 273 18.03 -25.13 2.91
N ASN A 274 19.28 -25.39 2.52
CA ASN A 274 19.66 -26.65 1.85
C ASN A 274 18.81 -26.95 0.59
N GLY A 275 18.40 -25.90 -0.11
CA GLY A 275 17.57 -25.97 -1.32
C GLY A 275 16.08 -26.24 -1.08
N LEU A 276 15.61 -26.28 0.15
CA LEU A 276 14.22 -26.52 0.52
C LEU A 276 13.56 -25.29 1.17
N PRO A 277 12.25 -25.10 0.98
CA PRO A 277 11.53 -23.99 1.61
C PRO A 277 11.37 -24.24 3.11
N MET A 278 11.93 -23.35 3.93
CA MET A 278 11.91 -23.41 5.39
C MET A 278 11.46 -22.07 5.96
N PHE A 279 10.43 -22.10 6.79
CA PHE A 279 9.87 -20.90 7.43
C PHE A 279 10.20 -20.83 8.93
N GLY A 280 11.33 -21.43 9.36
CA GLY A 280 11.78 -21.40 10.75
C GLY A 280 12.05 -20.00 11.29
N ILE A 281 12.59 -19.10 10.43
CA ILE A 281 12.79 -17.69 10.77
C ILE A 281 11.46 -16.95 11.01
N ASP A 282 10.39 -17.41 10.38
CA ASP A 282 9.04 -16.85 10.48
C ASP A 282 8.19 -17.62 11.52
N ARG A 283 8.80 -18.58 12.25
CA ARG A 283 8.17 -19.43 13.27
C ARG A 283 7.00 -20.28 12.75
N LEU A 284 7.02 -20.64 11.46
CA LEU A 284 6.06 -21.54 10.83
C LEU A 284 6.72 -22.91 10.64
N ASP A 285 6.24 -23.91 11.37
CA ASP A 285 6.68 -25.29 11.23
C ASP A 285 6.01 -25.97 10.03
N GLY A 286 6.75 -26.86 9.35
CA GLY A 286 6.22 -27.64 8.24
C GLY A 286 5.08 -28.59 8.64
N ASP A 287 5.21 -29.24 9.77
CA ASP A 287 4.17 -30.15 10.28
C ASP A 287 2.90 -29.39 10.65
N PHE A 288 3.05 -28.18 11.16
CA PHE A 288 1.93 -27.29 11.42
C PHE A 288 1.17 -26.93 10.15
N LEU A 289 1.87 -26.66 9.05
CA LEU A 289 1.25 -26.35 7.76
C LEU A 289 0.48 -27.56 7.16
N ALA A 290 0.86 -28.78 7.51
CA ALA A 290 0.21 -29.99 7.02
C ALA A 290 -1.28 -30.11 7.47
N ARG A 291 -1.68 -29.43 8.53
CA ARG A 291 -3.06 -29.49 9.07
C ARG A 291 -4.10 -28.81 8.17
N PHE A 292 -3.68 -27.81 7.38
CA PHE A 292 -4.62 -27.01 6.60
C PHE A 292 -5.14 -27.77 5.38
N SER A 293 -6.45 -27.74 5.18
CA SER A 293 -7.16 -28.43 4.09
C SER A 293 -7.84 -27.47 3.10
N GLY A 294 -8.00 -26.21 3.50
CA GLY A 294 -8.50 -25.13 2.67
C GLY A 294 -7.71 -23.85 2.94
N ILE A 295 -7.64 -22.96 1.97
CA ILE A 295 -6.96 -21.67 2.08
C ILE A 295 -7.86 -20.57 1.54
N HIS A 296 -7.97 -19.47 2.30
CA HIS A 296 -8.59 -18.23 1.86
C HIS A 296 -7.49 -17.16 1.77
N ILE A 297 -7.26 -16.60 0.59
CA ILE A 297 -6.35 -15.46 0.39
C ILE A 297 -7.20 -14.21 0.30
N VAL A 298 -7.03 -13.30 1.25
CA VAL A 298 -7.87 -12.11 1.39
C VAL A 298 -7.01 -10.86 1.28
N ALA A 299 -7.36 -9.98 0.34
CA ALA A 299 -6.58 -8.78 0.05
C ALA A 299 -7.38 -7.75 -0.76
N CYS A 300 -6.76 -6.59 -1.04
CA CYS A 300 -7.28 -5.53 -1.91
C CYS A 300 -6.36 -5.29 -3.10
N GLY A 301 -6.92 -4.94 -4.25
CA GLY A 301 -6.18 -4.46 -5.44
C GLY A 301 -5.07 -5.40 -5.90
N THR A 302 -3.88 -4.85 -6.13
CA THR A 302 -2.68 -5.58 -6.56
C THR A 302 -2.34 -6.78 -5.68
N ALA A 303 -2.52 -6.67 -4.36
CA ALA A 303 -2.28 -7.79 -3.45
C ALA A 303 -3.30 -8.92 -3.66
N MET A 304 -4.57 -8.61 -3.96
CA MET A 304 -5.57 -9.63 -4.32
C MET A 304 -5.19 -10.32 -5.63
N HIS A 305 -4.65 -9.59 -6.62
CA HIS A 305 -4.15 -10.19 -7.86
C HIS A 305 -2.94 -11.10 -7.63
N ALA A 306 -2.04 -10.77 -6.69
CA ALA A 306 -1.00 -11.70 -6.24
C ALA A 306 -1.62 -12.98 -5.64
N GLY A 307 -2.73 -12.84 -4.91
CA GLY A 307 -3.52 -13.96 -4.42
C GLY A 307 -4.04 -14.88 -5.52
N LEU A 308 -4.46 -14.35 -6.69
CA LEU A 308 -4.87 -15.15 -7.84
C LEU A 308 -3.72 -16.02 -8.38
N ILE A 309 -2.50 -15.47 -8.43
CA ILE A 309 -1.31 -16.25 -8.77
C ILE A 309 -1.05 -17.32 -7.70
N GLY A 310 -1.14 -16.95 -6.42
CA GLY A 310 -1.03 -17.88 -5.30
C GLY A 310 -2.01 -19.04 -5.39
N LYS A 311 -3.29 -18.75 -5.70
CA LYS A 311 -4.31 -19.77 -5.94
C LYS A 311 -3.87 -20.75 -7.03
N ALA A 312 -3.49 -20.23 -8.19
CA ALA A 312 -3.13 -21.08 -9.33
C ALA A 312 -1.96 -22.04 -8.97
N ILE A 313 -0.94 -21.54 -8.24
CA ILE A 313 0.25 -22.31 -7.88
C ILE A 313 -0.02 -23.28 -6.73
N ILE A 314 -0.71 -22.87 -5.67
CA ILE A 314 -1.03 -23.74 -4.53
C ILE A 314 -1.94 -24.90 -4.98
N GLU A 315 -2.99 -24.61 -5.75
CA GLU A 315 -3.87 -25.66 -6.29
C GLU A 315 -3.14 -26.60 -7.23
N LYS A 316 -2.22 -26.08 -8.07
CA LYS A 316 -1.41 -26.88 -9.00
C LYS A 316 -0.44 -27.82 -8.27
N LEU A 317 0.32 -27.31 -7.30
CA LEU A 317 1.42 -28.04 -6.65
C LEU A 317 0.99 -28.80 -5.40
N ALA A 318 0.27 -28.15 -4.47
CA ALA A 318 -0.12 -28.72 -3.19
C ALA A 318 -1.47 -29.45 -3.20
N ARG A 319 -2.31 -29.20 -4.22
CA ARG A 319 -3.65 -29.77 -4.37
C ARG A 319 -4.58 -29.43 -3.20
N ILE A 320 -4.41 -28.25 -2.63
CA ILE A 320 -5.28 -27.67 -1.60
C ILE A 320 -6.20 -26.66 -2.29
N PRO A 321 -7.54 -26.69 -2.07
CA PRO A 321 -8.45 -25.70 -2.62
C PRO A 321 -8.16 -24.30 -2.05
N VAL A 322 -8.17 -23.30 -2.91
CA VAL A 322 -7.89 -21.89 -2.55
C VAL A 322 -9.02 -20.98 -3.02
N ASN A 323 -9.56 -20.19 -2.11
CA ASN A 323 -10.45 -19.09 -2.42
C ASN A 323 -9.66 -17.77 -2.36
N VAL A 324 -9.83 -16.91 -3.35
CA VAL A 324 -9.26 -15.56 -3.35
C VAL A 324 -10.40 -14.57 -3.25
N GLU A 325 -10.32 -13.66 -2.29
CA GLU A 325 -11.43 -12.80 -1.92
C GLU A 325 -10.98 -11.35 -1.74
N ILE A 326 -11.84 -10.43 -2.18
CA ILE A 326 -11.67 -9.00 -1.93
C ILE A 326 -11.97 -8.73 -0.46
N ALA A 327 -11.08 -8.08 0.25
CA ALA A 327 -11.18 -7.90 1.69
C ALA A 327 -12.42 -7.09 2.12
N SER A 328 -12.83 -6.07 1.35
CA SER A 328 -14.06 -5.31 1.61
C SER A 328 -15.31 -6.17 1.56
N GLU A 329 -15.37 -7.16 0.65
CA GLU A 329 -16.49 -8.08 0.54
C GLU A 329 -16.43 -9.18 1.61
N PHE A 330 -15.23 -9.70 1.87
CA PHE A 330 -15.02 -10.76 2.87
C PHE A 330 -15.52 -10.35 4.25
N ARG A 331 -15.26 -9.11 4.68
CA ARG A 331 -15.63 -8.62 6.01
C ARG A 331 -17.15 -8.54 6.27
N TYR A 332 -17.96 -8.39 5.19
CA TYR A 332 -19.41 -8.20 5.32
C TYR A 332 -20.24 -9.41 4.88
N ARG A 333 -19.66 -10.29 4.09
CA ARG A 333 -20.35 -11.42 3.48
C ARG A 333 -20.61 -12.60 4.44
N ASP A 334 -20.05 -12.58 5.67
CA ASP A 334 -20.06 -13.70 6.62
C ASP A 334 -19.55 -15.01 5.99
N PRO A 335 -18.23 -15.09 5.65
CA PRO A 335 -17.67 -16.20 4.90
C PRO A 335 -17.75 -17.50 5.68
N ILE A 336 -18.00 -18.60 4.99
CA ILE A 336 -17.96 -19.95 5.57
C ILE A 336 -16.50 -20.37 5.70
N LEU A 337 -15.99 -20.42 6.95
CA LEU A 337 -14.65 -20.83 7.28
C LEU A 337 -14.69 -22.13 8.10
N LEU A 338 -13.84 -23.08 7.72
CA LEU A 338 -13.76 -24.37 8.41
C LEU A 338 -12.59 -24.39 9.40
N PRO A 339 -12.61 -25.18 10.49
CA PRO A 339 -11.58 -25.19 11.52
C PRO A 339 -10.14 -25.47 11.02
N ASN A 340 -10.02 -26.15 9.88
CA ASN A 340 -8.72 -26.46 9.24
C ASN A 340 -8.44 -25.55 8.02
N ASP A 341 -9.10 -24.43 7.91
CA ASP A 341 -8.76 -23.42 6.91
C ASP A 341 -7.64 -22.50 7.41
N LEU A 342 -6.86 -22.00 6.47
CA LEU A 342 -5.87 -20.96 6.67
C LEU A 342 -6.34 -19.69 5.96
N VAL A 343 -6.43 -18.59 6.70
CA VAL A 343 -6.69 -17.27 6.09
C VAL A 343 -5.36 -16.54 5.91
N ILE A 344 -4.99 -16.28 4.66
CA ILE A 344 -3.78 -15.54 4.29
C ILE A 344 -4.16 -14.10 3.96
N LEU A 345 -3.63 -13.13 4.69
CA LEU A 345 -3.84 -11.70 4.48
C LEU A 345 -2.64 -11.14 3.71
N LEU A 346 -2.87 -10.60 2.51
CA LEU A 346 -1.81 -9.95 1.73
C LEU A 346 -1.98 -8.43 1.81
N SER A 347 -0.91 -7.74 2.20
CA SER A 347 -0.88 -6.27 2.19
C SER A 347 0.56 -5.76 2.10
N GLN A 348 0.84 -4.82 1.19
CA GLN A 348 2.17 -4.19 1.15
C GLN A 348 2.42 -3.38 2.44
N SER A 349 1.50 -2.51 2.82
CA SER A 349 1.63 -1.64 4.01
C SER A 349 1.32 -2.36 5.32
N GLY A 350 0.46 -3.39 5.29
CA GLY A 350 -0.11 -4.01 6.48
C GLY A 350 -1.03 -3.08 7.30
N GLU A 351 -1.48 -1.97 6.69
CA GLU A 351 -2.36 -0.96 7.30
C GLU A 351 -3.68 -0.77 6.52
N THR A 352 -3.98 -1.64 5.55
CA THR A 352 -5.21 -1.56 4.76
C THR A 352 -6.41 -1.89 5.65
N ALA A 353 -7.35 -0.95 5.79
CA ALA A 353 -8.47 -1.07 6.73
C ALA A 353 -9.31 -2.35 6.50
N ASP A 354 -9.69 -2.63 5.26
CA ASP A 354 -10.47 -3.83 4.93
C ASP A 354 -9.71 -5.12 5.21
N THR A 355 -8.41 -5.16 4.91
CA THR A 355 -7.56 -6.33 5.18
C THR A 355 -7.44 -6.58 6.70
N LEU A 356 -7.28 -5.53 7.48
CA LEU A 356 -7.24 -5.60 8.94
C LEU A 356 -8.59 -6.07 9.52
N ALA A 357 -9.70 -5.55 8.99
CA ALA A 357 -11.04 -5.98 9.40
C ALA A 357 -11.30 -7.46 9.06
N ALA A 358 -10.89 -7.90 7.87
CA ALA A 358 -10.98 -9.30 7.45
C ALA A 358 -10.16 -10.23 8.37
N LEU A 359 -8.95 -9.82 8.76
CA LEU A 359 -8.11 -10.53 9.73
C LEU A 359 -8.84 -10.69 11.07
N ARG A 360 -9.36 -9.60 11.63
CA ARG A 360 -10.09 -9.59 12.90
C ARG A 360 -11.34 -10.47 12.83
N HIS A 361 -12.05 -10.44 11.70
CA HIS A 361 -13.21 -11.29 11.45
C HIS A 361 -12.86 -12.79 11.46
N ALA A 362 -11.78 -13.20 10.78
CA ALA A 362 -11.32 -14.59 10.78
C ALA A 362 -10.88 -15.05 12.18
N LYS A 363 -10.14 -14.20 12.91
CA LYS A 363 -9.71 -14.50 14.29
C LYS A 363 -10.88 -14.63 15.26
N ALA A 364 -11.91 -13.81 15.13
CA ALA A 364 -13.11 -13.90 15.96
C ALA A 364 -13.83 -15.25 15.80
N GLN A 365 -13.69 -15.91 14.63
CA GLN A 365 -14.19 -17.26 14.37
C GLN A 365 -13.19 -18.37 14.77
N GLY A 366 -12.03 -18.02 15.36
CA GLY A 366 -11.01 -19.00 15.78
C GLY A 366 -10.20 -19.59 14.63
N ILE A 367 -10.19 -18.96 13.45
CA ILE A 367 -9.46 -19.42 12.26
C ILE A 367 -8.04 -18.86 12.28
N TYR A 368 -7.08 -19.71 11.96
CA TYR A 368 -5.68 -19.32 11.93
C TYR A 368 -5.36 -18.36 10.78
N THR A 369 -4.61 -17.31 11.10
CA THR A 369 -4.30 -16.21 10.19
C THR A 369 -2.81 -16.11 9.92
N LEU A 370 -2.44 -15.99 8.64
CA LEU A 370 -1.08 -15.75 8.17
C LEU A 370 -1.03 -14.43 7.42
N ALA A 371 -0.25 -13.47 7.90
CA ALA A 371 0.01 -12.23 7.20
C ALA A 371 1.21 -12.35 6.27
N ILE A 372 1.10 -11.84 5.03
CA ILE A 372 2.23 -11.59 4.13
C ILE A 372 2.29 -10.09 3.90
N VAL A 373 3.24 -9.41 4.52
CA VAL A 373 3.34 -7.94 4.53
C VAL A 373 4.78 -7.47 4.34
N ASN A 374 4.95 -6.24 3.87
CA ASN A 374 6.29 -5.66 3.69
C ASN A 374 6.72 -4.79 4.88
N VAL A 375 5.78 -4.10 5.53
CA VAL A 375 6.11 -3.19 6.64
C VAL A 375 6.15 -3.96 7.95
N ILE A 376 7.35 -3.99 8.55
CA ILE A 376 7.59 -4.63 9.85
C ILE A 376 6.75 -3.94 10.92
N GLY A 377 6.14 -4.74 11.82
CA GLY A 377 5.35 -4.22 12.94
C GLY A 377 4.04 -3.52 12.55
N SER A 378 3.60 -3.61 11.28
CA SER A 378 2.29 -3.08 10.86
C SER A 378 1.12 -3.72 11.62
N SER A 379 -0.05 -3.09 11.58
CA SER A 379 -1.23 -3.56 12.32
C SER A 379 -1.62 -4.99 11.95
N VAL A 380 -1.65 -5.31 10.65
CA VAL A 380 -1.91 -6.68 10.17
C VAL A 380 -0.84 -7.65 10.67
N ALA A 381 0.45 -7.26 10.67
CA ALA A 381 1.53 -8.10 11.17
C ALA A 381 1.44 -8.41 12.66
N ARG A 382 1.03 -7.43 13.46
CA ARG A 382 0.92 -7.61 14.93
C ARG A 382 -0.28 -8.45 15.35
N GLU A 383 -1.37 -8.35 14.61
CA GLU A 383 -2.61 -9.04 14.96
C GLU A 383 -2.71 -10.44 14.37
N ALA A 384 -1.98 -10.77 13.31
CA ALA A 384 -1.96 -12.11 12.73
C ALA A 384 -1.29 -13.14 13.65
N ASP A 385 -1.68 -14.42 13.52
CA ASP A 385 -1.08 -15.51 14.30
C ASP A 385 0.33 -15.84 13.83
N SER A 386 0.63 -15.63 12.54
CA SER A 386 1.97 -15.72 11.95
C SER A 386 2.18 -14.67 10.87
N VAL A 387 3.44 -14.32 10.61
CA VAL A 387 3.80 -13.27 9.65
C VAL A 387 4.96 -13.73 8.76
N LEU A 388 4.83 -13.52 7.47
CA LEU A 388 5.91 -13.58 6.48
C LEU A 388 6.19 -12.16 5.97
N TYR A 389 7.34 -11.61 6.35
CA TYR A 389 7.77 -10.32 5.81
C TYR A 389 8.41 -10.48 4.44
N THR A 390 8.06 -9.61 3.48
CA THR A 390 8.57 -9.69 2.11
C THR A 390 9.96 -9.10 1.93
N TRP A 391 10.41 -8.25 2.85
CA TRP A 391 11.71 -7.56 2.83
C TRP A 391 12.06 -6.87 1.51
N ALA A 392 11.04 -6.35 0.80
CA ALA A 392 11.23 -5.65 -0.48
C ALA A 392 11.86 -4.26 -0.30
N GLY A 393 12.06 -3.80 0.94
CA GLY A 393 12.42 -2.42 1.22
C GLY A 393 11.23 -1.46 0.98
N PRO A 394 11.48 -0.14 1.05
CA PRO A 394 10.43 0.85 0.84
C PRO A 394 9.91 0.82 -0.60
N GLU A 395 8.59 0.89 -0.78
CA GLU A 395 7.91 1.08 -2.06
C GLU A 395 7.09 2.37 -1.98
N ILE A 396 7.50 3.38 -2.74
CA ILE A 396 7.04 4.77 -2.64
C ILE A 396 5.99 5.10 -3.71
N ALA A 397 6.17 4.61 -4.95
CA ALA A 397 5.19 4.80 -6.01
C ALA A 397 3.82 4.29 -5.56
N VAL A 398 2.76 5.06 -5.85
CA VAL A 398 1.39 4.70 -5.42
C VAL A 398 0.98 3.37 -6.03
N ALA A 399 1.21 3.18 -7.33
CA ALA A 399 0.97 1.90 -8.01
C ALA A 399 2.05 0.89 -7.62
N SER A 400 1.67 -0.20 -6.95
CA SER A 400 2.59 -1.24 -6.50
C SER A 400 3.16 -2.05 -7.67
N THR A 401 4.47 -2.37 -7.59
CA THR A 401 5.21 -3.19 -8.57
C THR A 401 6.02 -4.29 -7.89
N LYS A 402 7.16 -3.97 -7.29
CA LYS A 402 8.01 -4.96 -6.62
C LYS A 402 7.31 -5.69 -5.48
N ALA A 403 6.39 -5.02 -4.75
CA ALA A 403 5.62 -5.67 -3.69
C ALA A 403 4.75 -6.81 -4.23
N TYR A 404 4.15 -6.66 -5.42
CA TYR A 404 3.44 -7.75 -6.09
C TYR A 404 4.37 -8.95 -6.38
N SER A 405 5.52 -8.69 -6.99
CA SER A 405 6.47 -9.73 -7.37
C SER A 405 7.01 -10.51 -6.16
N VAL A 406 7.30 -9.83 -5.05
CA VAL A 406 7.74 -10.51 -3.82
C VAL A 406 6.60 -11.25 -3.10
N GLN A 407 5.37 -10.74 -3.14
CA GLN A 407 4.20 -11.48 -2.63
C GLN A 407 3.98 -12.77 -3.43
N CYS A 408 4.03 -12.70 -4.77
CA CYS A 408 3.98 -13.89 -5.62
C CYS A 408 5.11 -14.87 -5.26
N SER A 409 6.34 -14.41 -5.09
CA SER A 409 7.48 -15.28 -4.78
C SER A 409 7.30 -16.04 -3.44
N LEU A 410 6.75 -15.37 -2.41
CA LEU A 410 6.42 -16.03 -1.13
C LEU A 410 5.28 -17.03 -1.27
N LEU A 411 4.26 -16.72 -2.06
CA LEU A 411 3.17 -17.66 -2.33
C LEU A 411 3.65 -18.90 -3.09
N TYR A 412 4.61 -18.75 -4.02
CA TYR A 412 5.28 -19.90 -4.66
C TYR A 412 6.05 -20.74 -3.65
N LEU A 413 6.84 -20.10 -2.78
CA LEU A 413 7.60 -20.79 -1.77
C LEU A 413 6.70 -21.54 -0.76
N LEU A 414 5.59 -20.91 -0.37
CA LEU A 414 4.56 -21.52 0.47
C LEU A 414 3.90 -22.71 -0.23
N ALA A 415 3.57 -22.59 -1.52
CA ALA A 415 3.01 -23.69 -2.33
C ALA A 415 3.95 -24.90 -2.39
N LEU A 416 5.26 -24.66 -2.58
CA LEU A 416 6.28 -25.73 -2.56
C LEU A 416 6.39 -26.39 -1.19
N ARG A 417 6.35 -25.61 -0.10
CA ARG A 417 6.35 -26.18 1.26
C ARG A 417 5.10 -27.01 1.53
N LEU A 418 3.93 -26.50 1.17
CA LEU A 418 2.66 -27.22 1.28
C LEU A 418 2.67 -28.50 0.42
N ALA A 419 3.23 -28.45 -0.78
CA ALA A 419 3.35 -29.65 -1.64
C ALA A 419 4.23 -30.73 -1.01
N LEU A 420 5.33 -30.35 -0.37
CA LEU A 420 6.20 -31.26 0.39
C LEU A 420 5.45 -31.92 1.56
N VAL A 421 4.88 -31.12 2.46
CA VAL A 421 4.23 -31.64 3.68
C VAL A 421 2.95 -32.43 3.37
N LYS A 422 2.34 -32.21 2.22
CA LYS A 422 1.21 -32.99 1.70
C LYS A 422 1.65 -34.22 0.86
N GLY A 423 2.95 -34.45 0.70
CA GLY A 423 3.48 -35.55 -0.11
C GLY A 423 3.09 -35.49 -1.59
N LYS A 424 2.93 -34.29 -2.14
CA LYS A 424 2.56 -34.07 -3.56
C LYS A 424 3.78 -33.86 -4.45
N MET A 425 4.92 -33.51 -3.86
CA MET A 425 6.21 -33.37 -4.52
C MET A 425 7.31 -33.99 -3.67
N THR A 426 8.37 -34.46 -4.31
CA THR A 426 9.59 -34.94 -3.67
C THR A 426 10.51 -33.75 -3.32
N GLU A 427 11.43 -33.99 -2.37
CA GLU A 427 12.43 -32.97 -2.03
C GLU A 427 13.29 -32.57 -3.23
N ASP A 428 13.66 -33.51 -4.10
CA ASP A 428 14.51 -33.25 -5.26
C ASP A 428 13.81 -32.34 -6.28
N GLU A 429 12.52 -32.58 -6.56
CA GLU A 429 11.72 -31.72 -7.42
C GLU A 429 11.65 -30.29 -6.85
N VAL A 430 11.40 -30.17 -5.56
CA VAL A 430 11.33 -28.87 -4.89
C VAL A 430 12.68 -28.15 -4.86
N ARG A 431 13.80 -28.88 -4.63
CA ARG A 431 15.16 -28.30 -4.68
C ARG A 431 15.47 -27.68 -6.03
N VAL A 432 15.09 -28.35 -7.10
CA VAL A 432 15.27 -27.82 -8.47
C VAL A 432 14.53 -26.51 -8.66
N ILE A 433 13.24 -26.46 -8.27
CA ILE A 433 12.42 -25.26 -8.42
C ILE A 433 12.95 -24.13 -7.53
N CYS A 434 13.26 -24.39 -6.27
CA CYS A 434 13.85 -23.39 -5.37
C CYS A 434 15.18 -22.82 -5.91
N GLY A 435 16.03 -23.66 -6.47
CA GLY A 435 17.26 -23.23 -7.15
C GLY A 435 16.99 -22.32 -8.33
N HIS A 436 15.97 -22.64 -9.16
CA HIS A 436 15.55 -21.80 -10.28
C HIS A 436 14.90 -20.47 -9.79
N MET A 437 14.13 -20.49 -8.71
CA MET A 437 13.56 -19.28 -8.11
C MET A 437 14.67 -18.29 -7.68
N LEU A 438 15.76 -18.78 -7.07
CA LEU A 438 16.87 -17.92 -6.63
C LEU A 438 17.74 -17.39 -7.77
N THR A 439 17.89 -18.17 -8.85
CA THR A 439 18.87 -17.84 -9.90
C THR A 439 18.21 -17.39 -11.20
N LYS A 440 17.23 -18.14 -11.71
CA LYS A 440 16.63 -17.87 -13.01
C LYS A 440 15.58 -16.77 -13.00
N ILE A 441 14.80 -16.58 -11.90
CA ILE A 441 13.84 -15.48 -11.84
C ILE A 441 14.55 -14.12 -11.90
N PRO A 442 15.55 -13.81 -11.04
CA PRO A 442 16.26 -12.54 -11.14
C PRO A 442 16.92 -12.30 -12.49
N GLN A 443 17.49 -13.36 -13.10
CA GLN A 443 18.08 -13.29 -14.43
C GLN A 443 17.04 -12.96 -15.50
N ALA A 444 15.92 -13.69 -15.54
CA ALA A 444 14.87 -13.49 -16.54
C ALA A 444 14.19 -12.12 -16.42
N ILE A 445 14.03 -11.59 -15.19
CA ILE A 445 13.54 -10.22 -14.97
C ILE A 445 14.59 -9.22 -15.52
N THR A 446 15.87 -9.41 -15.25
CA THR A 446 16.93 -8.53 -15.78
C THR A 446 16.95 -8.53 -17.32
N GLU A 447 16.77 -9.70 -17.93
CA GLU A 447 16.66 -9.83 -19.39
C GLU A 447 15.37 -9.18 -19.92
N ALA A 448 14.25 -9.26 -19.18
CA ALA A 448 12.99 -8.59 -19.53
C ALA A 448 13.12 -7.05 -19.46
N LEU A 449 13.85 -6.53 -18.46
CA LEU A 449 14.18 -5.10 -18.36
C LEU A 449 15.00 -4.61 -19.56
N ALA A 450 15.85 -5.46 -20.12
CA ALA A 450 16.62 -5.13 -21.32
C ALA A 450 15.78 -5.02 -22.60
N LEU A 451 14.50 -5.46 -22.57
CA LEU A 451 13.54 -5.27 -23.67
C LEU A 451 12.90 -3.87 -23.66
N ASN A 452 13.39 -2.96 -22.81
CA ASN A 452 12.81 -1.64 -22.56
C ASN A 452 12.39 -0.88 -23.84
N ASP A 453 13.28 -0.81 -24.85
CA ASP A 453 13.01 -0.04 -26.08
C ASP A 453 11.85 -0.67 -26.88
N ARG A 454 11.78 -2.00 -26.95
CA ARG A 454 10.70 -2.71 -27.61
C ARG A 454 9.37 -2.53 -26.88
N ILE A 455 9.40 -2.53 -25.55
CA ILE A 455 8.22 -2.27 -24.70
C ILE A 455 7.77 -0.82 -24.87
N TYR A 456 8.71 0.12 -24.95
CA TYR A 456 8.44 1.53 -25.24
C TYR A 456 7.73 1.73 -26.59
N ASP A 457 8.22 1.05 -27.64
CA ASP A 457 7.62 1.11 -28.98
C ASP A 457 6.17 0.60 -28.94
N ALA A 458 5.92 -0.54 -28.31
CA ALA A 458 4.58 -1.09 -28.12
C ALA A 458 3.69 -0.15 -27.29
N ALA A 459 4.21 0.44 -26.21
CA ALA A 459 3.50 1.41 -25.38
C ALA A 459 3.07 2.66 -26.15
N SER A 460 3.91 3.13 -27.10
CA SER A 460 3.63 4.30 -27.93
C SER A 460 2.32 4.17 -28.74
N LYS A 461 1.95 2.93 -29.10
CA LYS A 461 0.71 2.61 -29.84
C LYS A 461 -0.56 2.72 -28.98
N LEU A 462 -0.38 2.68 -27.65
CA LEU A 462 -1.50 2.73 -26.68
C LEU A 462 -1.81 4.14 -26.18
N VAL A 463 -0.93 5.12 -26.43
CA VAL A 463 -1.03 6.49 -25.85
C VAL A 463 -2.35 7.18 -26.17
N ALA A 464 -2.88 6.99 -27.39
CA ALA A 464 -4.12 7.58 -27.86
C ALA A 464 -5.37 6.71 -27.59
N ALA A 465 -5.19 5.50 -27.02
CA ALA A 465 -6.31 4.61 -26.76
C ALA A 465 -7.17 5.12 -25.61
N GLU A 466 -8.48 5.02 -25.76
CA GLU A 466 -9.46 5.25 -24.69
C GLU A 466 -9.75 3.96 -23.91
N HIS A 467 -9.71 2.82 -24.60
CA HIS A 467 -9.99 1.50 -24.05
C HIS A 467 -8.89 0.51 -24.45
N VAL A 468 -8.49 -0.37 -23.54
CA VAL A 468 -7.53 -1.45 -23.79
C VAL A 468 -8.05 -2.72 -23.14
N PHE A 469 -8.06 -3.83 -23.87
CA PHE A 469 -8.45 -5.13 -23.37
C PHE A 469 -7.23 -6.02 -23.15
N TYR A 470 -7.23 -6.75 -22.03
CA TYR A 470 -6.24 -7.77 -21.73
C TYR A 470 -6.91 -9.14 -21.80
N ILE A 471 -6.29 -10.10 -22.49
CA ILE A 471 -6.81 -11.45 -22.59
C ILE A 471 -5.75 -12.50 -22.29
N GLY A 472 -6.12 -13.53 -21.57
CA GLY A 472 -5.27 -14.66 -21.22
C GLY A 472 -6.11 -15.87 -20.79
N ARG A 473 -5.44 -16.99 -20.53
CA ARG A 473 -6.08 -18.19 -19.99
C ARG A 473 -5.26 -18.73 -18.83
N ASP A 474 -5.95 -19.37 -17.85
CA ASP A 474 -5.30 -19.92 -16.67
C ASP A 474 -4.54 -18.81 -15.91
N ILE A 475 -3.28 -19.02 -15.55
CA ILE A 475 -2.46 -18.03 -14.84
C ILE A 475 -2.22 -16.74 -15.66
N ASP A 476 -2.26 -16.83 -17.00
CA ASP A 476 -2.16 -15.66 -17.87
C ASP A 476 -3.33 -14.69 -17.66
N TRP A 477 -4.55 -15.19 -17.38
CA TRP A 477 -5.67 -14.32 -17.03
C TRP A 477 -5.44 -13.60 -15.69
N ALA A 478 -4.88 -14.29 -14.70
CA ALA A 478 -4.53 -13.67 -13.42
C ALA A 478 -3.49 -12.53 -13.59
N LEU A 479 -2.49 -12.73 -14.47
CA LEU A 479 -1.54 -11.67 -14.84
C LEU A 479 -2.19 -10.51 -15.57
N CYS A 480 -3.14 -10.80 -16.49
CA CYS A 480 -3.91 -9.78 -17.20
C CYS A 480 -4.69 -8.88 -16.24
N THR A 481 -5.24 -9.43 -15.13
CA THR A 481 -5.96 -8.60 -14.13
C THR A 481 -5.04 -7.57 -13.50
N GLU A 482 -3.83 -7.95 -13.12
CA GLU A 482 -2.85 -7.02 -12.58
C GLU A 482 -2.35 -6.01 -13.61
N ALA A 483 -2.04 -6.45 -14.83
CA ALA A 483 -1.61 -5.57 -15.91
C ALA A 483 -2.65 -4.50 -16.27
N SER A 484 -3.92 -4.90 -16.35
CA SER A 484 -5.05 -3.99 -16.56
C SER A 484 -5.17 -2.98 -15.42
N LEU A 485 -5.01 -3.40 -14.17
CA LEU A 485 -5.02 -2.49 -13.02
C LEU A 485 -3.89 -1.47 -13.13
N LYS A 486 -2.65 -1.90 -13.38
CA LYS A 486 -1.50 -0.98 -13.53
C LYS A 486 -1.73 0.04 -14.63
N LEU A 487 -2.21 -0.38 -15.80
CA LEU A 487 -2.48 0.54 -16.91
C LEU A 487 -3.52 1.61 -16.52
N LYS A 488 -4.67 1.21 -15.96
CA LYS A 488 -5.73 2.16 -15.60
C LYS A 488 -5.33 3.11 -14.47
N GLU A 489 -4.57 2.64 -13.47
CA GLU A 489 -4.14 3.44 -12.34
C GLU A 489 -3.28 4.64 -12.75
N ILE A 490 -2.31 4.43 -13.63
CA ILE A 490 -1.29 5.45 -13.92
C ILE A 490 -1.50 6.17 -15.26
N SER A 491 -2.21 5.56 -16.22
CA SER A 491 -2.44 6.16 -17.54
C SER A 491 -3.84 6.75 -17.72
N TYR A 492 -4.78 6.40 -16.84
CA TYR A 492 -6.20 6.74 -16.91
C TYR A 492 -6.92 6.21 -18.14
N ILE A 493 -6.31 5.27 -18.86
CA ILE A 493 -6.96 4.52 -19.94
C ILE A 493 -7.88 3.49 -19.30
N HIS A 494 -9.15 3.46 -19.72
CA HIS A 494 -10.05 2.41 -19.29
C HIS A 494 -9.54 1.06 -19.79
N SER A 495 -9.30 0.13 -18.90
CA SER A 495 -8.82 -1.19 -19.29
C SER A 495 -9.49 -2.30 -18.49
N GLU A 496 -9.73 -3.42 -19.15
CA GLU A 496 -10.34 -4.60 -18.55
C GLU A 496 -9.60 -5.87 -18.95
N SER A 497 -9.62 -6.85 -18.06
CA SER A 497 -9.06 -8.16 -18.34
C SER A 497 -10.13 -9.24 -18.40
N TYR A 498 -10.03 -10.12 -19.38
CA TYR A 498 -10.95 -11.23 -19.58
C TYR A 498 -10.20 -12.55 -19.72
N ALA A 499 -10.77 -13.61 -19.17
CA ALA A 499 -10.43 -14.95 -19.62
C ALA A 499 -10.76 -15.03 -21.11
N ALA A 500 -9.77 -15.37 -21.97
CA ALA A 500 -9.93 -15.27 -23.43
C ALA A 500 -11.12 -16.06 -23.99
N GLY A 501 -11.58 -17.09 -23.29
CA GLY A 501 -12.80 -17.81 -23.65
C GLY A 501 -14.09 -17.09 -23.34
N GLU A 502 -14.09 -16.25 -22.30
CA GLU A 502 -15.25 -15.51 -21.83
C GLU A 502 -15.59 -14.30 -22.71
N LEU A 503 -14.61 -13.81 -23.46
CA LEU A 503 -14.80 -12.67 -24.36
C LEU A 503 -16.00 -12.83 -25.31
N LYS A 504 -16.28 -14.05 -25.76
CA LYS A 504 -17.40 -14.40 -26.65
C LYS A 504 -18.78 -14.19 -26.03
N HIS A 505 -18.88 -14.20 -24.73
CA HIS A 505 -20.12 -14.15 -23.98
C HIS A 505 -20.64 -12.74 -23.72
N GLY A 506 -20.17 -11.75 -24.50
CA GLY A 506 -20.66 -10.38 -24.46
C GLY A 506 -19.60 -9.36 -24.87
N THR A 507 -18.48 -9.32 -24.19
CA THR A 507 -17.46 -8.27 -24.28
C THR A 507 -16.86 -8.11 -25.69
N ILE A 508 -16.81 -9.15 -26.50
CA ILE A 508 -16.31 -9.10 -27.88
C ILE A 508 -17.09 -8.09 -28.75
N SER A 509 -18.30 -7.70 -28.34
CA SER A 509 -19.08 -6.64 -29.00
C SER A 509 -18.41 -5.25 -28.94
N LEU A 510 -17.48 -5.04 -28.00
CA LEU A 510 -16.72 -3.81 -27.84
C LEU A 510 -15.47 -3.75 -28.73
N ILE A 511 -15.12 -4.87 -29.37
CA ILE A 511 -13.95 -4.95 -30.25
C ILE A 511 -14.32 -4.42 -31.63
N THR A 512 -13.67 -3.32 -32.02
CA THR A 512 -13.83 -2.66 -33.32
C THR A 512 -12.46 -2.45 -33.96
N GLU A 513 -12.44 -1.88 -35.17
CA GLU A 513 -11.19 -1.56 -35.88
C GLU A 513 -10.26 -0.70 -35.03
N GLY A 514 -9.01 -1.17 -34.88
CA GLY A 514 -7.96 -0.48 -34.11
C GLY A 514 -8.07 -0.63 -32.59
N THR A 515 -9.09 -1.33 -32.04
CA THR A 515 -9.19 -1.56 -30.58
C THR A 515 -7.96 -2.31 -30.08
N PRO A 516 -7.15 -1.75 -29.13
CA PRO A 516 -5.98 -2.44 -28.62
C PRO A 516 -6.36 -3.63 -27.72
N VAL A 517 -5.75 -4.77 -28.00
CA VAL A 517 -5.86 -5.99 -27.20
C VAL A 517 -4.46 -6.50 -26.86
N ILE A 518 -4.16 -6.63 -25.57
CA ILE A 518 -2.92 -7.23 -25.08
C ILE A 518 -3.21 -8.69 -24.73
N ALA A 519 -2.56 -9.61 -25.43
CA ALA A 519 -2.80 -11.04 -25.29
C ALA A 519 -1.59 -11.74 -24.67
N LEU A 520 -1.80 -12.39 -23.51
CA LEU A 520 -0.78 -13.22 -22.88
C LEU A 520 -0.91 -14.66 -23.36
N THR A 521 0.25 -15.23 -23.76
CA THR A 521 0.35 -16.61 -24.25
C THR A 521 1.61 -17.24 -23.68
N THR A 522 1.54 -17.67 -22.40
CA THR A 522 2.68 -18.28 -21.70
C THR A 522 2.43 -19.72 -21.29
N VAL A 523 1.17 -20.15 -21.25
CA VAL A 523 0.77 -21.49 -20.78
C VAL A 523 0.56 -22.44 -21.95
N SER A 524 1.44 -23.43 -22.09
CA SER A 524 1.52 -24.36 -23.23
C SER A 524 0.20 -25.13 -23.42
N LYS A 525 -0.39 -25.68 -22.35
CA LYS A 525 -1.62 -26.51 -22.41
C LYS A 525 -2.85 -25.78 -22.98
N VAL A 526 -2.87 -24.44 -22.97
CA VAL A 526 -4.00 -23.62 -23.45
C VAL A 526 -3.60 -22.67 -24.58
N CYS A 527 -2.37 -22.76 -25.10
CA CYS A 527 -1.82 -21.90 -26.13
C CYS A 527 -2.72 -21.82 -27.37
N GLU A 528 -3.08 -22.95 -27.98
CA GLU A 528 -3.94 -22.99 -29.17
C GLU A 528 -5.31 -22.33 -28.91
N LYS A 529 -5.86 -22.49 -27.71
CA LYS A 529 -7.12 -21.85 -27.33
C LYS A 529 -7.00 -20.35 -27.14
N THR A 530 -5.86 -19.89 -26.64
CA THR A 530 -5.56 -18.45 -26.56
C THR A 530 -5.38 -17.86 -27.96
N ILE A 531 -4.62 -18.53 -28.84
CA ILE A 531 -4.45 -18.13 -30.25
C ILE A 531 -5.81 -18.07 -30.99
N SER A 532 -6.72 -19.01 -30.72
CA SER A 532 -8.08 -18.93 -31.28
C SER A 532 -8.81 -17.64 -30.83
N GLY A 533 -8.70 -17.27 -29.55
CA GLY A 533 -9.25 -16.01 -29.04
C GLY A 533 -8.60 -14.77 -29.70
N ILE A 534 -7.29 -14.82 -29.92
CA ILE A 534 -6.57 -13.75 -30.64
C ILE A 534 -7.10 -13.61 -32.07
N ARG A 535 -7.28 -14.71 -32.79
CA ARG A 535 -7.87 -14.70 -34.17
C ARG A 535 -9.26 -14.09 -34.18
N GLU A 536 -10.06 -14.34 -33.16
CA GLU A 536 -11.43 -13.82 -33.06
C GLU A 536 -11.46 -12.30 -32.89
N VAL A 537 -10.56 -11.72 -32.07
CA VAL A 537 -10.47 -10.26 -31.94
C VAL A 537 -9.83 -9.65 -33.17
N LYS A 538 -8.82 -10.28 -33.76
CA LYS A 538 -8.19 -9.84 -35.04
C LYS A 538 -9.20 -9.79 -36.18
N SER A 539 -10.11 -10.77 -36.28
CA SER A 539 -11.15 -10.78 -37.33
C SER A 539 -12.16 -9.63 -37.21
N ARG A 540 -12.14 -8.88 -36.10
CA ARG A 540 -12.94 -7.68 -35.84
C ARG A 540 -12.13 -6.39 -35.91
N GLY A 541 -10.89 -6.47 -36.39
CA GLY A 541 -10.02 -5.31 -36.59
C GLY A 541 -9.18 -4.93 -35.36
N ALA A 542 -9.13 -5.74 -34.30
CA ALA A 542 -8.30 -5.41 -33.13
C ALA A 542 -6.83 -5.23 -33.49
N TYR A 543 -6.19 -4.26 -32.86
CA TYR A 543 -4.72 -4.12 -32.83
C TYR A 543 -4.19 -4.97 -31.67
N VAL A 544 -3.49 -6.04 -31.99
CA VAL A 544 -3.05 -7.03 -30.98
C VAL A 544 -1.57 -6.90 -30.65
N ILE A 545 -1.27 -6.72 -29.36
CA ILE A 545 0.08 -6.86 -28.80
C ILE A 545 0.13 -8.21 -28.10
N SER A 546 0.97 -9.13 -28.56
CA SER A 546 1.17 -10.44 -27.94
C SER A 546 2.38 -10.41 -27.02
N VAL A 547 2.19 -10.86 -25.76
CA VAL A 547 3.27 -11.14 -24.81
C VAL A 547 3.31 -12.67 -24.65
N CYS A 548 4.36 -13.32 -25.13
CA CYS A 548 4.41 -14.76 -25.21
C CYS A 548 5.76 -15.33 -24.77
N SER A 549 5.78 -16.60 -24.33
CA SER A 549 7.02 -17.28 -24.03
C SER A 549 7.83 -17.54 -25.30
N LYS A 550 9.15 -17.59 -25.16
CA LYS A 550 10.08 -17.86 -26.25
C LYS A 550 9.80 -19.21 -26.91
N GLU A 551 9.44 -20.21 -26.13
CA GLU A 551 9.12 -21.54 -26.62
C GLU A 551 7.87 -21.51 -27.52
N LEU A 552 6.78 -20.89 -27.05
CA LEU A 552 5.52 -20.83 -27.80
C LEU A 552 5.62 -19.92 -29.04
N ALA A 553 6.39 -18.83 -28.95
CA ALA A 553 6.70 -17.99 -30.12
C ALA A 553 7.44 -18.75 -31.22
N GLY A 554 8.27 -19.75 -30.87
CA GLY A 554 8.97 -20.61 -31.83
C GLY A 554 8.13 -21.75 -32.39
N GLN A 555 7.08 -22.16 -31.65
CA GLN A 555 6.23 -23.30 -32.03
C GLN A 555 4.97 -22.90 -32.80
N TYR A 556 4.43 -21.71 -32.54
CA TYR A 556 3.14 -21.26 -33.06
C TYR A 556 3.24 -19.93 -33.80
N ASP A 557 2.49 -19.82 -34.89
CA ASP A 557 2.23 -18.54 -35.52
C ASP A 557 1.10 -17.82 -34.77
N ILE A 558 1.48 -16.83 -33.94
CA ILE A 558 0.56 -16.03 -33.13
C ILE A 558 0.16 -14.79 -33.94
N PRO A 559 -1.11 -14.64 -34.36
CA PRO A 559 -1.53 -13.54 -35.22
C PRO A 559 -1.67 -12.23 -34.42
N CYS A 560 -0.60 -11.44 -34.43
CA CYS A 560 -0.52 -10.16 -33.71
C CYS A 560 0.13 -9.07 -34.58
N ASP A 561 -0.07 -7.80 -34.19
CA ASP A 561 0.56 -6.66 -34.85
C ASP A 561 1.95 -6.38 -34.24
N GLU A 562 2.07 -6.61 -32.92
CA GLU A 562 3.31 -6.51 -32.17
C GLU A 562 3.51 -7.76 -31.31
N GLN A 563 4.76 -8.22 -31.21
CA GLN A 563 5.09 -9.38 -30.39
C GLN A 563 6.24 -9.07 -29.44
N ILE A 564 6.03 -9.23 -28.13
CA ILE A 564 7.05 -9.15 -27.08
C ILE A 564 7.32 -10.57 -26.59
N VAL A 565 8.54 -11.06 -26.82
CA VAL A 565 8.95 -12.42 -26.44
C VAL A 565 9.62 -12.36 -25.07
N ILE A 566 9.03 -13.08 -24.09
CA ILE A 566 9.54 -13.19 -22.73
C ILE A 566 10.85 -14.00 -22.74
N PRO A 567 11.88 -13.60 -21.98
CA PRO A 567 13.12 -14.37 -21.83
C PRO A 567 12.89 -15.83 -21.42
N GLN A 568 13.81 -16.71 -21.80
CA GLN A 568 13.68 -18.15 -21.57
C GLN A 568 13.77 -18.48 -20.07
N ILE A 569 12.70 -19.04 -19.53
CA ILE A 569 12.61 -19.55 -18.16
C ILE A 569 11.59 -20.71 -18.14
N ASP A 570 11.60 -21.53 -17.09
CA ASP A 570 10.61 -22.59 -16.89
C ASP A 570 9.18 -22.06 -16.91
N GLU A 571 8.24 -22.76 -17.56
CA GLU A 571 6.84 -22.31 -17.69
C GLU A 571 6.21 -21.93 -16.33
N LEU A 572 6.53 -22.66 -15.28
CA LEU A 572 6.05 -22.39 -13.92
C LEU A 572 6.45 -20.99 -13.43
N LEU A 573 7.58 -20.46 -13.87
CA LEU A 573 8.19 -19.21 -13.41
C LEU A 573 8.00 -18.03 -14.38
N LEU A 574 7.38 -18.26 -15.55
CA LEU A 574 7.09 -17.22 -16.54
C LEU A 574 6.30 -16.01 -16.01
N PRO A 575 5.41 -16.14 -14.99
CA PRO A 575 4.70 -15.00 -14.44
C PRO A 575 5.59 -13.83 -13.99
N PHE A 576 6.81 -14.09 -13.50
CA PHE A 576 7.72 -13.06 -13.00
C PHE A 576 8.25 -12.13 -14.11
N PRO A 577 8.94 -12.60 -15.15
CA PRO A 577 9.37 -11.71 -16.23
C PRO A 577 8.18 -11.17 -17.05
N ALA A 578 7.05 -11.90 -17.12
CA ALA A 578 5.86 -11.42 -17.82
C ALA A 578 5.28 -10.18 -17.14
N VAL A 579 5.11 -10.18 -15.80
CA VAL A 579 4.57 -9.02 -15.09
C VAL A 579 5.50 -7.82 -15.19
N THR A 580 6.82 -8.01 -15.14
CA THR A 580 7.81 -6.92 -15.33
C THR A 580 7.63 -6.23 -16.68
N ILE A 581 7.43 -7.00 -17.76
CA ILE A 581 7.15 -6.46 -19.11
C ILE A 581 5.85 -5.63 -19.10
N LEU A 582 4.80 -6.14 -18.45
CA LEU A 582 3.49 -5.48 -18.39
C LEU A 582 3.51 -4.21 -17.52
N GLN A 583 4.29 -4.20 -16.44
CA GLN A 583 4.53 -3.03 -15.60
C GLN A 583 5.28 -1.94 -16.38
N LEU A 584 6.34 -2.31 -17.11
CA LEU A 584 7.06 -1.37 -17.98
C LEU A 584 6.16 -0.82 -19.10
N LEU A 585 5.30 -1.66 -19.69
CA LEU A 585 4.32 -1.21 -20.69
C LEU A 585 3.41 -0.13 -20.14
N ALA A 586 2.81 -0.37 -18.96
CA ALA A 586 1.95 0.60 -18.29
C ALA A 586 2.73 1.87 -17.92
N TYR A 587 3.96 1.74 -17.39
CA TYR A 587 4.85 2.85 -17.07
C TYR A 587 5.11 3.74 -18.30
N HIS A 588 5.51 3.16 -19.42
CA HIS A 588 5.81 3.92 -20.63
C HIS A 588 4.59 4.62 -21.21
N VAL A 589 3.42 3.97 -21.21
CA VAL A 589 2.17 4.63 -21.62
C VAL A 589 1.90 5.87 -20.78
N SER A 590 2.02 5.78 -19.46
CA SER A 590 1.82 6.92 -18.56
C SER A 590 2.85 8.03 -18.76
N ALA A 591 4.13 7.67 -18.85
CA ALA A 591 5.22 8.62 -19.07
C ALA A 591 5.08 9.35 -20.42
N LEU A 592 4.73 8.63 -21.50
CA LEU A 592 4.48 9.22 -22.84
C LEU A 592 3.26 10.16 -22.86
N LYS A 593 2.26 9.92 -22.01
CA LYS A 593 1.13 10.83 -21.81
C LYS A 593 1.49 12.05 -20.96
N GLY A 594 2.72 12.14 -20.43
CA GLY A 594 3.16 13.23 -19.54
C GLY A 594 2.49 13.24 -18.17
N LEU A 595 2.03 12.08 -17.69
CA LEU A 595 1.32 11.95 -16.41
C LEU A 595 2.31 11.71 -15.26
N ASP A 596 1.89 12.05 -14.05
CA ASP A 596 2.64 11.75 -12.82
C ASP A 596 2.50 10.26 -12.49
N VAL A 597 3.50 9.46 -12.88
CA VAL A 597 3.50 8.00 -12.70
C VAL A 597 3.54 7.60 -11.22
N ASP A 598 4.27 8.37 -10.40
CA ASP A 598 4.47 8.05 -8.98
C ASP A 598 3.26 8.40 -8.12
N LYS A 599 2.53 9.47 -8.50
CA LYS A 599 1.39 10.01 -7.76
C LYS A 599 0.19 10.22 -8.70
N PRO A 600 -0.43 9.13 -9.20
CA PRO A 600 -1.59 9.23 -10.07
C PRO A 600 -2.78 9.84 -9.32
N ARG A 601 -3.61 10.61 -10.05
CA ARG A 601 -4.78 11.28 -9.47
C ARG A 601 -5.73 10.29 -8.80
N ASN A 602 -6.39 10.72 -7.73
CA ASN A 602 -7.42 9.96 -7.01
C ASN A 602 -6.97 8.61 -6.45
N LEU A 603 -5.65 8.41 -6.25
CA LEU A 603 -5.12 7.19 -5.65
C LEU A 603 -4.19 7.53 -4.48
N ALA A 604 -4.15 6.64 -3.52
CA ALA A 604 -3.23 6.67 -2.38
C ALA A 604 -2.50 5.33 -2.25
N LYS A 605 -1.26 5.35 -1.75
CA LYS A 605 -0.43 4.14 -1.61
C LYS A 605 -1.07 3.06 -0.73
N SER A 606 -1.81 3.45 0.29
CA SER A 606 -2.51 2.53 1.19
C SER A 606 -3.81 3.16 1.67
N VAL A 607 -4.90 2.40 1.68
CA VAL A 607 -6.22 2.85 2.12
C VAL A 607 -6.41 2.36 3.57
N THR A 608 -6.30 3.29 4.54
CA THR A 608 -6.38 2.98 5.98
C THR A 608 -7.73 3.38 6.59
N VAL A 609 -8.67 3.76 5.76
CA VAL A 609 -10.03 4.12 6.12
C VAL A 609 -10.99 3.38 5.21
N GLU A 610 -12.21 3.17 5.68
CA GLU A 610 -13.31 2.61 4.90
C GLU A 610 -14.07 3.69 4.14
#